data_a62b81ca151b499d95375acb1a4064db
#
_entry.id   a62b81ca151b499d95375acb1a4064db
#
_cell.length_a   1.000
_cell.length_b   1.000
_cell.length_c   1.000
_cell.angle_alpha   90.00
_cell.angle_beta   90.00
_cell.angle_gamma   90.00
#
_symmetry.space_group_name_H-M   'P 1'
#
loop_
_entity.id
_entity.type
_entity.pdbx_description
1 polymer ?
#
loop_
_entity_poly.entity_id
_entity_poly.type
_entity_poly.pdbx_seq_one_letter_code
_entity_poly.pdbx_strand_id
1 'polypeptide(L)'
;YKVAFPNKSPEYIIQHPEHYRKYGLLRWEDGKDHTIPQDFADMLGWKELANMVDSVCAQLPNPDNTLLLCDNYGQAGAINFYKTNKKIIAESFNADYINWLRYKRQIIDVVLVKESDDEDKNRETEIPFFDTVYLAAQRVNKFAREDTISIYVLRGAKVDINKRIKEEADRKKHSVYMQ
;
A
#
# COMPACT_ATOMS: atom_id res chain seq x y z
N TYR A 1 7.06 18.15 -25.45
CA TYR A 1 7.67 17.83 -24.16
C TYR A 1 6.87 18.34 -22.93
N LYS A 2 5.97 19.35 -23.08
CA LYS A 2 5.26 19.97 -21.95
C LYS A 2 4.19 19.08 -21.28
N VAL A 3 3.75 18.03 -21.95
CA VAL A 3 2.69 17.11 -21.45
C VAL A 3 3.22 15.71 -21.08
N ALA A 4 4.49 15.41 -21.42
CA ALA A 4 5.08 14.10 -21.14
C ALA A 4 5.64 13.98 -19.70
N PHE A 5 5.79 15.09 -19.01
CA PHE A 5 6.31 15.13 -17.64
C PHE A 5 5.32 15.80 -16.70
N PRO A 6 5.20 15.35 -15.44
CA PRO A 6 4.26 15.88 -14.45
C PRO A 6 4.75 17.23 -13.87
N ASN A 7 4.95 18.22 -14.75
CA ASN A 7 5.41 19.56 -14.38
C ASN A 7 4.26 20.55 -14.12
N LYS A 8 3.04 20.09 -14.19
CA LYS A 8 1.82 20.84 -13.90
C LYS A 8 1.04 20.15 -12.81
N SER A 9 0.31 20.96 -12.01
CA SER A 9 -0.55 20.38 -10.98
C SER A 9 -1.75 19.63 -11.60
N PRO A 10 -2.36 18.69 -10.88
CA PRO A 10 -3.58 18.02 -11.32
C PRO A 10 -4.70 19.00 -11.70
N GLU A 11 -4.85 20.10 -10.96
CA GLU A 11 -5.89 21.13 -11.22
C GLU A 11 -5.64 21.82 -12.56
N TYR A 12 -4.38 22.12 -12.90
CA TYR A 12 -4.06 22.68 -14.22
C TYR A 12 -4.42 21.73 -15.35
N ILE A 13 -4.15 20.43 -15.18
CA ILE A 13 -4.45 19.42 -16.21
C ILE A 13 -5.96 19.32 -16.41
N ILE A 14 -6.73 19.33 -15.32
CA ILE A 14 -8.21 19.30 -15.36
C ILE A 14 -8.79 20.53 -16.08
N GLN A 15 -8.16 21.70 -15.90
CA GLN A 15 -8.59 22.92 -16.58
C GLN A 15 -8.17 23.00 -18.05
N HIS A 16 -7.17 22.19 -18.47
CA HIS A 16 -6.64 22.19 -19.84
C HIS A 16 -6.54 20.76 -20.41
N PRO A 17 -7.65 19.98 -20.40
CA PRO A 17 -7.62 18.55 -20.76
C PRO A 17 -7.28 18.33 -22.23
N GLU A 18 -7.57 19.29 -23.10
CA GLU A 18 -7.30 19.21 -24.54
C GLU A 18 -5.82 19.01 -24.85
N HIS A 19 -4.92 19.57 -24.03
CA HIS A 19 -3.48 19.41 -24.21
C HIS A 19 -3.02 17.96 -24.02
N TYR A 20 -3.71 17.21 -23.16
CA TYR A 20 -3.38 15.81 -22.82
C TYR A 20 -4.17 14.83 -23.68
N ARG A 21 -5.47 15.12 -23.93
CA ARG A 21 -6.37 14.29 -24.75
C ARG A 21 -5.86 14.16 -26.19
N LYS A 22 -5.28 15.22 -26.75
CA LYS A 22 -4.70 15.22 -28.11
C LYS A 22 -3.68 14.10 -28.31
N TYR A 23 -2.99 13.68 -27.24
CA TYR A 23 -1.96 12.63 -27.28
C TYR A 23 -2.44 11.31 -26.66
N GLY A 24 -3.74 11.18 -26.35
CA GLY A 24 -4.30 9.98 -25.73
C GLY A 24 -3.90 9.73 -24.28
N LEU A 25 -3.30 10.73 -23.61
CA LEU A 25 -2.71 10.54 -22.27
C LEU A 25 -3.73 10.42 -21.14
N LEU A 26 -4.99 10.80 -21.39
CA LEU A 26 -6.06 10.68 -20.39
C LEU A 26 -6.70 9.29 -20.38
N ARG A 27 -6.41 8.46 -21.39
CA ARG A 27 -6.92 7.10 -21.42
C ARG A 27 -6.00 6.17 -20.64
N TRP A 28 -6.54 5.57 -19.60
CA TRP A 28 -5.80 4.65 -18.75
C TRP A 28 -5.86 3.21 -19.28
N GLU A 29 -5.09 2.32 -18.67
CA GLU A 29 -5.04 0.90 -18.99
C GLU A 29 -6.36 0.16 -18.73
N ASP A 30 -7.25 0.71 -17.89
CA ASP A 30 -8.60 0.22 -17.67
C ASP A 30 -9.55 0.50 -18.86
N GLY A 31 -9.03 1.16 -19.90
CA GLY A 31 -9.76 1.51 -21.11
C GLY A 31 -10.72 2.69 -20.96
N LYS A 32 -10.65 3.46 -19.87
CA LYS A 32 -11.49 4.64 -19.62
C LYS A 32 -10.67 5.92 -19.69
N ASP A 33 -11.35 7.03 -19.98
CA ASP A 33 -10.77 8.36 -19.89
C ASP A 33 -10.86 8.88 -18.45
N HIS A 34 -9.75 9.38 -17.95
CA HIS A 34 -9.61 9.95 -16.62
C HIS A 34 -9.26 11.45 -16.67
N THR A 35 -9.26 12.10 -15.51
CA THR A 35 -9.06 13.55 -15.41
C THR A 35 -7.61 13.99 -15.55
N ILE A 36 -6.66 13.09 -15.25
CA ILE A 36 -5.20 13.29 -15.40
C ILE A 36 -4.58 12.04 -16.01
N PRO A 37 -3.37 12.14 -16.60
CA PRO A 37 -2.64 10.97 -17.10
C PRO A 37 -2.38 9.95 -16.00
N GLN A 38 -2.46 8.64 -16.36
CA GLN A 38 -2.23 7.54 -15.43
C GLN A 38 -0.85 7.63 -14.76
N ASP A 39 0.22 7.82 -15.55
CA ASP A 39 1.58 7.93 -15.03
C ASP A 39 1.73 9.04 -13.98
N PHE A 40 0.92 10.10 -14.08
CA PHE A 40 0.95 11.20 -13.10
C PHE A 40 0.18 10.81 -11.84
N ALA A 41 -0.97 10.14 -11.99
CA ALA A 41 -1.74 9.61 -10.87
C ALA A 41 -0.94 8.58 -10.07
N ASP A 42 -0.17 7.73 -10.76
CA ASP A 42 0.71 6.72 -10.18
C ASP A 42 1.85 7.32 -9.34
N MET A 43 2.19 8.59 -9.54
CA MET A 43 3.26 9.27 -8.78
C MET A 43 2.76 9.98 -7.51
N LEU A 44 1.45 10.07 -7.30
CA LEU A 44 0.85 10.90 -6.24
C LEU A 44 0.60 10.13 -4.95
N GLY A 45 0.73 10.84 -3.82
CA GLY A 45 0.32 10.34 -2.49
C GLY A 45 1.32 9.44 -1.76
N TRP A 46 2.43 9.06 -2.37
CA TRP A 46 3.39 8.10 -1.77
C TRP A 46 4.10 8.63 -0.53
N LYS A 47 4.56 9.89 -0.58
CA LYS A 47 5.20 10.53 0.58
C LYS A 47 4.22 10.75 1.73
N GLU A 48 2.98 11.11 1.41
CA GLU A 48 1.90 11.25 2.39
C GLU A 48 1.62 9.91 3.08
N LEU A 49 1.50 8.83 2.29
CA LEU A 49 1.32 7.48 2.81
C LEU A 49 2.46 7.09 3.76
N ALA A 50 3.70 7.29 3.34
CA ALA A 50 4.87 6.95 4.16
C ALA A 50 4.91 7.73 5.48
N ASN A 51 4.57 9.02 5.46
CA ASN A 51 4.50 9.85 6.67
C ASN A 51 3.39 9.38 7.63
N MET A 52 2.23 8.99 7.09
CA MET A 52 1.14 8.44 7.89
C MET A 52 1.54 7.11 8.54
N VAL A 53 2.15 6.21 7.75
CA VAL A 53 2.66 4.93 8.27
C VAL A 53 3.72 5.15 9.35
N ASP A 54 4.65 6.08 9.16
CA ASP A 54 5.65 6.43 10.20
C ASP A 54 4.97 6.90 11.49
N SER A 55 3.94 7.74 11.37
CA SER A 55 3.18 8.25 12.52
C SER A 55 2.44 7.13 13.27
N VAL A 56 1.84 6.20 12.54
CA VAL A 56 1.17 5.02 13.12
C VAL A 56 2.21 4.10 13.79
N CYS A 57 3.29 3.79 13.10
CA CYS A 57 4.34 2.91 13.62
C CYS A 57 5.05 3.48 14.86
N ALA A 58 5.18 4.82 14.96
CA ALA A 58 5.77 5.47 16.11
C ALA A 58 4.97 5.28 17.42
N GLN A 59 3.68 4.96 17.32
CA GLN A 59 2.80 4.74 18.46
C GLN A 59 2.75 3.27 18.90
N LEU A 60 3.42 2.37 18.20
CA LEU A 60 3.38 0.94 18.51
C LEU A 60 4.36 0.61 19.65
N PRO A 61 3.93 -0.21 20.62
CA PRO A 61 4.77 -0.56 21.78
C PRO A 61 5.90 -1.53 21.41
N ASN A 62 5.73 -2.33 20.34
CA ASN A 62 6.64 -3.41 19.98
C ASN A 62 7.14 -3.28 18.53
N PRO A 63 7.89 -2.22 18.16
CA PRO A 63 8.30 -2.00 16.77
C PRO A 63 9.16 -3.15 16.21
N ASP A 64 9.97 -3.80 17.05
CA ASP A 64 10.83 -4.90 16.62
C ASP A 64 10.04 -6.20 16.35
N ASN A 65 8.84 -6.33 16.91
CA ASN A 65 7.92 -7.45 16.73
C ASN A 65 6.72 -7.11 15.85
N THR A 66 6.81 -5.99 15.11
CA THR A 66 5.75 -5.54 14.20
C THR A 66 6.06 -5.89 12.76
N LEU A 67 5.10 -6.49 12.09
CA LEU A 67 5.08 -6.64 10.62
C LEU A 67 4.33 -5.46 10.00
N LEU A 68 4.93 -4.81 9.01
CA LEU A 68 4.24 -3.85 8.15
C LEU A 68 4.01 -4.50 6.79
N LEU A 69 2.77 -4.85 6.49
CA LEU A 69 2.36 -5.59 5.31
C LEU A 69 1.48 -4.72 4.42
N CYS A 70 1.88 -4.59 3.16
CA CYS A 70 1.22 -3.80 2.13
C CYS A 70 0.54 -4.70 1.10
N ASP A 71 -0.55 -4.25 0.51
CA ASP A 71 -1.25 -4.99 -0.55
C ASP A 71 -0.37 -5.20 -1.76
N ASN A 72 0.38 -4.18 -2.17
CA ASN A 72 1.22 -4.26 -3.35
C ASN A 72 2.66 -3.77 -3.11
N TYR A 73 3.53 -4.11 -4.07
CA TYR A 73 4.95 -3.73 -4.05
C TYR A 73 5.18 -2.22 -4.19
N GLY A 74 4.27 -1.50 -4.86
CA GLY A 74 4.34 -0.04 -5.02
C GLY A 74 4.21 0.66 -3.68
N GLN A 75 3.22 0.29 -2.87
CA GLN A 75 3.04 0.78 -1.50
C GLN A 75 4.27 0.46 -0.65
N ALA A 76 4.71 -0.81 -0.64
CA ALA A 76 5.86 -1.24 0.15
C ALA A 76 7.14 -0.50 -0.24
N GLY A 77 7.38 -0.34 -1.55
CA GLY A 77 8.53 0.38 -2.09
C GLY A 77 8.52 1.86 -1.72
N ALA A 78 7.38 2.52 -1.91
CA ALA A 78 7.22 3.93 -1.57
C ALA A 78 7.42 4.19 -0.07
N ILE A 79 6.80 3.38 0.79
CA ILE A 79 6.97 3.49 2.23
C ILE A 79 8.44 3.28 2.60
N ASN A 80 9.11 2.25 2.09
CA ASN A 80 10.52 1.98 2.37
C ASN A 80 11.45 3.09 1.90
N PHE A 81 11.10 3.79 0.81
CA PHE A 81 11.87 4.90 0.28
C PHE A 81 11.70 6.18 1.11
N TYR A 82 10.45 6.60 1.35
CA TYR A 82 10.15 7.91 1.95
C TYR A 82 10.15 7.92 3.48
N LYS A 83 9.92 6.78 4.16
CA LYS A 83 9.82 6.74 5.62
C LYS A 83 11.12 7.15 6.31
N THR A 84 10.98 7.76 7.47
CA THR A 84 12.09 8.17 8.34
C THR A 84 12.50 7.06 9.30
N ASN A 85 11.54 6.32 9.87
CA ASN A 85 11.80 5.17 10.73
C ASN A 85 12.27 3.97 9.90
N LYS A 86 13.55 3.63 9.99
CA LYS A 86 14.15 2.50 9.25
C LYS A 86 14.06 1.14 9.97
N LYS A 87 13.52 1.09 11.19
CA LYS A 87 13.41 -0.16 11.96
C LYS A 87 12.36 -1.10 11.39
N ILE A 88 11.17 -0.59 11.07
CA ILE A 88 10.09 -1.39 10.49
C ILE A 88 10.21 -1.30 8.97
N ILE A 89 10.34 -2.43 8.31
CA ILE A 89 10.42 -2.53 6.85
C ILE A 89 9.05 -2.92 6.31
N ALA A 90 8.57 -2.21 5.29
CA ALA A 90 7.35 -2.56 4.58
C ALA A 90 7.59 -3.76 3.68
N GLU A 91 6.74 -4.75 3.80
CA GLU A 91 6.76 -6.03 3.10
C GLU A 91 5.45 -6.20 2.30
N SER A 92 5.45 -7.06 1.30
CA SER A 92 4.26 -7.40 0.52
C SER A 92 4.35 -8.84 0.02
N PHE A 93 3.19 -9.47 -0.19
CA PHE A 93 3.12 -10.75 -0.92
C PHE A 93 3.12 -10.57 -2.44
N ASN A 94 3.07 -9.33 -2.92
CA ASN A 94 2.96 -9.03 -4.33
C ASN A 94 4.32 -9.01 -5.01
N ALA A 95 4.37 -9.54 -6.24
CA ALA A 95 5.56 -9.62 -7.08
C ALA A 95 6.78 -10.23 -6.34
N ASP A 96 7.98 -9.79 -6.63
CA ASP A 96 9.21 -10.30 -6.03
C ASP A 96 9.37 -9.97 -4.54
N TYR A 97 8.59 -9.04 -3.99
CA TYR A 97 8.59 -8.75 -2.57
C TYR A 97 8.30 -9.97 -1.70
N ILE A 98 7.51 -10.92 -2.19
CA ILE A 98 7.23 -12.19 -1.52
C ILE A 98 8.50 -12.99 -1.18
N ASN A 99 9.59 -12.80 -1.93
CA ASN A 99 10.87 -13.48 -1.71
C ASN A 99 11.72 -12.81 -0.62
N TRP A 100 11.36 -11.60 -0.19
CA TRP A 100 12.09 -10.80 0.80
C TRP A 100 11.42 -10.73 2.15
N LEU A 101 10.33 -11.48 2.37
CA LEU A 101 9.63 -11.58 3.65
C LEU A 101 10.56 -12.07 4.77
N ARG A 102 10.44 -11.47 5.96
CA ARG A 102 11.35 -11.68 7.08
C ARG A 102 10.70 -12.43 8.21
N TYR A 103 11.05 -13.69 8.37
CA TYR A 103 10.48 -14.60 9.37
C TYR A 103 11.29 -14.76 10.65
N LYS A 104 12.47 -14.11 10.76
CA LYS A 104 13.42 -14.37 11.85
C LYS A 104 12.99 -13.82 13.21
N ARG A 105 12.14 -12.78 13.22
CA ARG A 105 11.60 -12.21 14.46
C ARG A 105 10.20 -12.76 14.72
N GLN A 106 9.84 -12.88 16.01
CA GLN A 106 8.46 -13.17 16.36
C GLN A 106 7.57 -11.97 16.01
N ILE A 107 6.50 -12.17 15.27
CA ILE A 107 5.52 -11.14 14.95
C ILE A 107 4.39 -11.21 15.96
N ILE A 108 4.16 -10.09 16.66
CA ILE A 108 3.09 -9.91 17.65
C ILE A 108 2.05 -8.90 17.17
N ASP A 109 2.52 -7.83 16.52
CA ASP A 109 1.66 -6.77 15.98
C ASP A 109 1.79 -6.72 14.45
N VAL A 110 0.72 -6.32 13.78
CA VAL A 110 0.72 -6.15 12.32
C VAL A 110 0.12 -4.80 11.97
N VAL A 111 0.77 -4.09 11.06
CA VAL A 111 0.21 -2.92 10.37
C VAL A 111 -0.12 -3.36 8.96
N LEU A 112 -1.39 -3.25 8.56
CA LEU A 112 -1.85 -3.54 7.22
C LEU A 112 -2.07 -2.24 6.47
N VAL A 113 -1.53 -2.15 5.26
CA VAL A 113 -1.78 -1.06 4.31
C VAL A 113 -2.60 -1.64 3.18
N LYS A 114 -3.86 -1.16 3.05
CA LYS A 114 -4.90 -1.75 2.22
C LYS A 114 -5.47 -0.74 1.23
N GLU A 115 -5.71 -1.17 0.00
CA GLU A 115 -6.38 -0.39 -1.03
C GLU A 115 -7.89 -0.27 -0.77
N SER A 116 -8.54 0.64 -1.49
CA SER A 116 -9.98 0.91 -1.35
C SER A 116 -10.87 -0.22 -1.87
N ASP A 117 -10.34 -1.11 -2.71
CA ASP A 117 -11.05 -2.26 -3.26
C ASP A 117 -11.06 -3.48 -2.33
N ASP A 118 -10.35 -3.42 -1.20
CA ASP A 118 -10.39 -4.48 -0.19
C ASP A 118 -11.83 -4.67 0.34
N GLU A 119 -12.38 -5.86 0.16
CA GLU A 119 -13.76 -6.19 0.53
C GLU A 119 -13.96 -6.28 2.06
N ASP A 120 -12.92 -6.70 2.80
CA ASP A 120 -12.98 -6.82 4.27
C ASP A 120 -12.55 -5.53 4.98
N LYS A 121 -13.32 -4.46 4.80
CA LYS A 121 -13.04 -3.15 5.41
C LYS A 121 -13.13 -3.15 6.94
N ASN A 122 -13.87 -4.08 7.51
CA ASN A 122 -14.02 -4.23 8.97
C ASN A 122 -12.98 -5.19 9.58
N ARG A 123 -12.13 -5.79 8.76
CA ARG A 123 -11.12 -6.78 9.21
C ARG A 123 -11.74 -7.96 9.94
N GLU A 124 -12.91 -8.42 9.51
CA GLU A 124 -13.62 -9.54 10.14
C GLU A 124 -12.81 -10.85 10.10
N THR A 125 -11.98 -11.01 9.06
CA THR A 125 -11.08 -12.15 8.90
C THR A 125 -9.92 -12.13 9.87
N GLU A 126 -9.45 -10.95 10.31
CA GLU A 126 -8.31 -10.82 11.21
C GLU A 126 -8.70 -10.69 12.69
N ILE A 127 -9.87 -10.11 12.99
CA ILE A 127 -10.34 -9.89 14.38
C ILE A 127 -10.19 -11.12 15.28
N PRO A 128 -10.51 -12.37 14.85
CA PRO A 128 -10.40 -13.55 15.74
C PRO A 128 -8.96 -13.84 16.18
N PHE A 129 -7.96 -13.34 15.47
CA PHE A 129 -6.55 -13.68 15.67
C PHE A 129 -5.75 -12.63 16.43
N PHE A 130 -6.37 -11.50 16.79
CA PHE A 130 -5.72 -10.41 17.51
C PHE A 130 -6.55 -9.92 18.69
N ASP A 131 -5.89 -9.32 19.68
CA ASP A 131 -6.58 -8.70 20.83
C ASP A 131 -7.31 -7.42 20.43
N THR A 132 -6.70 -6.65 19.53
CA THR A 132 -7.25 -5.38 19.05
C THR A 132 -7.00 -5.22 17.55
N VAL A 133 -8.05 -4.82 16.82
CA VAL A 133 -8.00 -4.49 15.39
C VAL A 133 -8.73 -3.17 15.18
N TYR A 134 -8.08 -2.19 14.55
CA TYR A 134 -8.69 -0.89 14.29
C TYR A 134 -8.10 -0.18 13.08
N LEU A 135 -8.89 0.69 12.46
CA LEU A 135 -8.43 1.63 11.45
C LEU A 135 -7.65 2.77 12.14
N ALA A 136 -6.36 2.88 11.86
CA ALA A 136 -5.49 3.87 12.47
C ALA A 136 -5.42 5.17 11.67
N ALA A 137 -5.42 5.09 10.33
CA ALA A 137 -5.37 6.25 9.45
C ALA A 137 -5.89 5.90 8.05
N GLN A 138 -6.26 6.93 7.29
CA GLN A 138 -6.53 6.81 5.85
C GLN A 138 -5.83 7.94 5.10
N ARG A 139 -5.11 7.58 4.05
CA ARG A 139 -4.61 8.54 3.07
C ARG A 139 -5.67 8.67 1.97
N VAL A 140 -6.19 9.87 1.78
CA VAL A 140 -7.15 10.19 0.72
C VAL A 140 -6.52 11.22 -0.21
N ASN A 141 -6.37 10.86 -1.49
CA ASN A 141 -5.90 11.76 -2.54
C ASN A 141 -6.64 11.43 -3.84
N LYS A 142 -7.65 12.24 -4.15
CA LYS A 142 -8.54 12.06 -5.31
C LYS A 142 -7.84 12.06 -6.68
N PHE A 143 -6.59 12.47 -6.73
CA PHE A 143 -5.79 12.49 -7.95
C PHE A 143 -4.82 11.31 -8.05
N ALA A 144 -4.58 10.62 -6.95
CA ALA A 144 -3.75 9.42 -6.98
C ALA A 144 -4.53 8.26 -7.64
N ARG A 145 -3.81 7.35 -8.28
CA ARG A 145 -4.41 6.13 -8.83
C ARG A 145 -5.08 5.31 -7.72
N GLU A 146 -4.39 5.10 -6.63
CA GLU A 146 -4.95 4.56 -5.40
C GLU A 146 -5.49 5.74 -4.58
N ASP A 147 -6.72 6.15 -4.83
CA ASP A 147 -7.31 7.37 -4.26
C ASP A 147 -7.45 7.33 -2.73
N THR A 148 -7.71 6.15 -2.18
CA THR A 148 -7.85 5.90 -0.75
C THR A 148 -7.06 4.68 -0.33
N ILE A 149 -6.15 4.87 0.63
CA ILE A 149 -5.39 3.78 1.25
C ILE A 149 -5.66 3.81 2.75
N SER A 150 -6.08 2.66 3.28
CA SER A 150 -6.38 2.48 4.71
C SER A 150 -5.20 1.82 5.43
N ILE A 151 -4.89 2.31 6.63
CA ILE A 151 -3.84 1.79 7.50
C ILE A 151 -4.52 1.21 8.74
N TYR A 152 -4.49 -0.11 8.88
CA TYR A 152 -5.04 -0.81 10.03
C TYR A 152 -3.92 -1.25 10.96
N VAL A 153 -4.22 -1.28 12.25
CA VAL A 153 -3.33 -1.82 13.29
C VAL A 153 -4.01 -3.00 13.96
N LEU A 154 -3.30 -4.12 13.98
CA LEU A 154 -3.70 -5.39 14.59
C LEU A 154 -2.69 -5.68 15.70
N ARG A 155 -3.13 -5.77 16.94
CA ARG A 155 -2.24 -5.91 18.11
C ARG A 155 -2.54 -7.16 18.90
N GLY A 156 -1.47 -7.72 19.45
CA GLY A 156 -1.55 -8.85 20.36
C GLY A 156 -2.00 -10.12 19.66
N ALA A 157 -1.16 -10.67 18.79
CA ALA A 157 -1.46 -11.90 18.07
C ALA A 157 -1.74 -13.06 19.01
N LYS A 158 -2.89 -13.71 18.86
CA LYS A 158 -3.34 -14.91 19.59
C LYS A 158 -2.88 -16.21 18.94
N VAL A 159 -2.29 -16.11 17.76
CA VAL A 159 -1.81 -17.22 16.94
C VAL A 159 -0.41 -16.96 16.43
N ASP A 160 0.26 -18.00 15.93
CA ASP A 160 1.58 -17.86 15.31
C ASP A 160 1.45 -17.19 13.94
N ILE A 161 1.68 -15.87 13.91
CA ILE A 161 1.63 -15.06 12.69
C ILE A 161 2.74 -15.44 11.72
N ASN A 162 3.93 -15.76 12.23
CA ASN A 162 5.05 -16.17 11.38
C ASN A 162 4.71 -17.41 10.56
N LYS A 163 4.06 -18.41 11.18
CA LYS A 163 3.59 -19.61 10.51
C LYS A 163 2.55 -19.26 9.42
N ARG A 164 1.56 -18.44 9.75
CA ARG A 164 0.51 -18.02 8.79
C ARG A 164 1.08 -17.26 7.60
N ILE A 165 1.99 -16.32 7.84
CA ILE A 165 2.66 -15.56 6.77
C ILE A 165 3.45 -16.50 5.85
N LYS A 166 4.16 -17.47 6.42
CA LYS A 166 4.92 -18.45 5.65
C LYS A 166 4.00 -19.33 4.79
N GLU A 167 2.92 -19.85 5.37
CA GLU A 167 1.93 -20.66 4.65
C GLU A 167 1.28 -19.88 3.50
N GLU A 168 0.94 -18.61 3.73
CA GLU A 168 0.40 -17.72 2.70
C GLU A 168 1.42 -17.45 1.58
N ALA A 169 2.68 -17.17 1.94
CA ALA A 169 3.74 -16.97 0.98
C ALA A 169 3.97 -18.22 0.12
N ASP A 170 4.02 -19.38 0.74
CA ASP A 170 4.21 -20.64 0.04
C ASP A 170 3.04 -20.93 -0.92
N ARG A 171 1.79 -20.70 -0.47
CA ARG A 171 0.59 -20.82 -1.31
C ARG A 171 0.64 -19.90 -2.54
N LYS A 172 0.97 -18.63 -2.35
CA LYS A 172 1.05 -17.64 -3.43
C LYS A 172 2.17 -17.97 -4.42
N LYS A 173 3.33 -18.40 -3.95
CA LYS A 173 4.43 -18.84 -4.83
C LYS A 173 4.02 -20.01 -5.71
N HIS A 174 3.35 -21.01 -5.15
CA HIS A 174 2.89 -22.17 -5.93
C HIS A 174 1.85 -21.78 -7.00
N SER A 175 0.96 -20.82 -6.72
CA SER A 175 -0.05 -20.38 -7.69
C SER A 175 0.54 -19.68 -8.92
N VAL A 176 1.68 -19.01 -8.77
CA VAL A 176 2.40 -18.35 -9.88
C VAL A 176 3.09 -19.33 -10.82
N TYR A 177 3.52 -20.48 -10.30
CA TYR A 177 4.22 -21.51 -11.12
C TYR A 177 3.27 -22.48 -11.84
N MET A 178 1.94 -22.38 -11.61
CA MET A 178 0.93 -23.21 -12.26
C MET A 178 0.18 -22.50 -13.41
N GLN A 179 0.54 -21.28 -13.75
CA GLN A 179 0.07 -20.53 -14.92
C GLN A 179 1.15 -20.48 -16.00
#